data_6abe09a0fcd19bf0779f5d03a9fc102f
#
_entry.id   6abe09a0fcd19bf0779f5d03a9fc102f
#
_cell.length_a   1.000
_cell.length_b   1.000
_cell.length_c   1.000
_cell.angle_alpha   90.00
_cell.angle_beta   90.00
_cell.angle_gamma   90.00
#
_symmetry.space_group_name_H-M   'P 1'
#
loop_
_entity.id
_entity.type
_entity.pdbx_description
1 polymer ?
#
loop_
_entity_poly.entity_id
_entity_poly.type
_entity_poly.pdbx_seq_one_letter_code
_entity_poly.pdbx_strand_id
1 'polypeptide(L)'
;MPLLLALLVLGGCTSLSAIGGGDDGARERRPVEGQCRLLEPGDVLSPDDASPPVPCKQKHTAETFAVGDFPDDVAGSTADIDDPALGEHVFTECEKQFRRFLGGDESAVMRATVTWAWFRPGEKAWENGARWWRCDVVGGGEESESLVTLPKTA
;
A
#
# COMPACT_ATOMS: atom_id res chain seq x y z
N MET A 1 24.93 3.79 -70.54
CA MET A 1 24.76 4.50 -69.25
C MET A 1 23.45 4.08 -68.64
N PRO A 2 23.42 3.20 -67.66
CA PRO A 2 22.19 2.97 -66.90
C PRO A 2 22.26 3.68 -65.54
N LEU A 3 21.21 4.35 -65.24
CA LEU A 3 20.92 5.08 -64.00
C LEU A 3 20.52 4.09 -62.91
N LEU A 4 21.34 3.96 -61.86
CA LEU A 4 21.01 3.19 -60.67
C LEU A 4 20.13 4.05 -59.75
N LEU A 5 18.88 3.63 -59.60
CA LEU A 5 17.93 4.20 -58.64
C LEU A 5 18.11 3.48 -57.30
N ALA A 6 18.69 4.17 -56.30
CA ALA A 6 18.78 3.65 -54.97
C ALA A 6 17.48 3.90 -54.20
N LEU A 7 16.73 2.84 -53.91
CA LEU A 7 15.59 2.89 -52.98
C LEU A 7 16.11 2.89 -51.52
N LEU A 8 15.96 4.04 -50.86
CA LEU A 8 16.07 4.12 -49.42
C LEU A 8 14.78 3.62 -48.77
N VAL A 9 14.85 2.43 -48.20
CA VAL A 9 13.80 1.91 -47.33
C VAL A 9 14.00 2.50 -45.93
N LEU A 10 13.18 3.50 -45.60
CA LEU A 10 13.04 4.01 -44.24
C LEU A 10 12.22 3.02 -43.41
N GLY A 11 12.93 2.15 -42.68
CA GLY A 11 12.32 1.29 -41.70
C GLY A 11 11.83 2.10 -40.51
N GLY A 12 10.55 2.46 -40.52
CA GLY A 12 9.87 3.03 -39.38
C GLY A 12 9.69 1.95 -38.30
N CYS A 13 10.44 2.02 -37.22
CA CYS A 13 10.11 1.31 -36.00
C CYS A 13 8.87 1.95 -35.37
N THR A 14 7.70 1.47 -35.74
CA THR A 14 6.50 1.72 -34.95
C THR A 14 6.59 0.89 -33.69
N SER A 15 7.00 1.52 -32.59
CA SER A 15 6.81 0.97 -31.27
C SER A 15 5.29 0.89 -31.03
N LEU A 16 4.72 -0.28 -31.28
CA LEU A 16 3.41 -0.60 -30.73
C LEU A 16 3.61 -0.69 -29.21
N SER A 17 3.26 0.38 -28.52
CA SER A 17 2.92 0.29 -27.11
C SER A 17 1.71 -0.60 -27.01
N ALA A 18 1.92 -1.85 -26.70
CA ALA A 18 0.87 -2.77 -26.32
C ALA A 18 0.20 -2.17 -25.07
N ILE A 19 -0.95 -1.55 -25.27
CA ILE A 19 -1.92 -1.31 -24.21
C ILE A 19 -2.50 -2.68 -23.90
N GLY A 20 -1.73 -3.47 -23.16
CA GLY A 20 -2.19 -4.70 -22.51
C GLY A 20 -2.99 -4.30 -21.30
N GLY A 21 -4.24 -3.92 -21.49
CA GLY A 21 -5.22 -3.95 -20.44
C GLY A 21 -5.55 -5.40 -20.15
N GLY A 22 -5.26 -5.84 -18.99
CA GLY A 22 -5.49 -7.19 -18.50
C GLY A 22 -4.54 -7.42 -17.34
N ASP A 23 -4.69 -6.62 -16.29
CA ASP A 23 -3.95 -6.83 -15.07
C ASP A 23 -4.66 -7.88 -14.21
N ASP A 24 -4.81 -9.05 -14.80
CA ASP A 24 -5.19 -10.26 -14.10
C ASP A 24 -4.00 -10.72 -13.24
N GLY A 25 -3.79 -10.05 -12.13
CA GLY A 25 -2.78 -10.38 -11.15
C GLY A 25 -1.58 -9.45 -11.16
N ALA A 26 -1.83 -8.17 -11.07
CA ALA A 26 -0.87 -7.30 -10.44
C ALA A 26 -0.48 -7.98 -9.13
N ARG A 27 0.73 -8.50 -9.08
CA ARG A 27 1.31 -8.94 -7.82
C ARG A 27 1.22 -7.72 -6.93
N GLU A 28 0.33 -7.76 -5.96
CA GLU A 28 0.17 -6.69 -4.99
C GLU A 28 1.56 -6.37 -4.46
N ARG A 29 2.07 -5.22 -4.88
CA ARG A 29 3.47 -4.88 -4.58
C ARG A 29 3.56 -4.66 -3.10
N ARG A 30 4.56 -5.27 -2.49
CA ARG A 30 4.89 -5.00 -1.09
C ARG A 30 4.94 -3.49 -0.87
N PRO A 31 4.18 -2.96 0.10
CA PRO A 31 4.16 -1.53 0.40
C PRO A 31 5.52 -1.06 0.93
N VAL A 32 5.73 0.25 0.94
CA VAL A 32 6.94 0.89 1.44
C VAL A 32 6.54 2.01 2.40
N GLU A 33 7.30 2.20 3.46
CA GLU A 33 7.10 3.33 4.39
C GLU A 33 7.17 4.68 3.65
N GLY A 34 6.36 5.64 4.10
CA GLY A 34 6.23 6.95 3.49
C GLY A 34 5.33 6.99 2.25
N GLN A 35 4.66 5.90 1.87
CA GLN A 35 3.66 5.91 0.82
C GLN A 35 2.35 6.55 1.32
N CYS A 36 1.82 7.48 0.53
CA CYS A 36 0.54 8.11 0.80
C CYS A 36 -0.58 7.44 0.00
N ARG A 37 -1.80 7.42 0.58
CA ARG A 37 -3.01 6.84 -0.04
C ARG A 37 -4.20 7.73 0.19
N LEU A 38 -5.17 7.60 -0.69
CA LEU A 38 -6.48 8.19 -0.53
C LEU A 38 -7.45 7.06 -0.16
N LEU A 39 -7.55 6.78 1.14
CA LEU A 39 -8.49 5.81 1.69
C LEU A 39 -9.85 6.46 1.90
N GLU A 40 -10.90 5.69 1.70
CA GLU A 40 -12.27 6.02 2.11
C GLU A 40 -12.57 5.38 3.49
N PRO A 41 -13.58 5.85 4.21
CA PRO A 41 -13.92 5.30 5.55
C PRO A 41 -14.12 3.77 5.57
N GLY A 42 -14.68 3.20 4.49
CA GLY A 42 -14.86 1.75 4.35
C GLY A 42 -13.55 0.97 4.20
N ASP A 43 -12.54 1.58 3.62
CA ASP A 43 -11.25 0.91 3.36
C ASP A 43 -10.51 0.62 4.67
N VAL A 44 -10.65 1.50 5.67
CA VAL A 44 -9.98 1.31 6.98
C VAL A 44 -10.59 0.18 7.81
N LEU A 45 -11.74 -0.32 7.41
CA LEU A 45 -12.42 -1.45 8.05
C LEU A 45 -12.08 -2.79 7.37
N SER A 46 -11.40 -2.76 6.23
CA SER A 46 -11.01 -3.95 5.47
C SER A 46 -9.48 -4.12 5.51
N PRO A 47 -8.97 -5.23 6.06
CA PRO A 47 -7.53 -5.43 6.16
C PRO A 47 -6.83 -5.72 4.82
N ASP A 48 -7.55 -5.90 3.75
CA ASP A 48 -7.07 -6.24 2.41
C ASP A 48 -7.19 -5.09 1.39
N ASP A 49 -7.11 -3.84 1.86
CA ASP A 49 -7.15 -2.67 0.99
C ASP A 49 -6.04 -2.69 -0.07
N ALA A 50 -6.47 -2.60 -1.32
CA ALA A 50 -5.62 -2.54 -2.49
C ALA A 50 -5.45 -1.11 -3.07
N SER A 51 -5.82 -0.07 -2.31
CA SER A 51 -5.72 1.32 -2.77
C SER A 51 -4.30 1.66 -3.22
N PRO A 52 -4.12 2.16 -4.46
CA PRO A 52 -2.81 2.46 -4.98
C PRO A 52 -2.19 3.65 -4.25
N PRO A 53 -0.85 3.69 -4.12
CA PRO A 53 -0.19 4.86 -3.57
C PRO A 53 -0.39 6.08 -4.48
N VAL A 54 -0.54 7.24 -3.84
CA VAL A 54 -0.61 8.56 -4.49
C VAL A 54 0.59 9.42 -4.11
N PRO A 55 0.98 10.41 -4.92
CA PRO A 55 2.03 11.34 -4.52
C PRO A 55 1.64 12.09 -3.24
N CYS A 56 2.49 12.09 -2.21
CA CYS A 56 2.21 12.73 -0.92
C CYS A 56 2.01 14.26 -1.01
N LYS A 57 2.42 14.87 -2.12
CA LYS A 57 2.12 16.29 -2.43
C LYS A 57 0.68 16.53 -2.88
N GLN A 58 -0.06 15.50 -3.17
CA GLN A 58 -1.49 15.55 -3.48
C GLN A 58 -2.33 15.34 -2.21
N LYS A 59 -3.65 15.49 -2.35
CA LYS A 59 -4.58 15.15 -1.28
C LYS A 59 -4.47 13.65 -0.95
N HIS A 60 -4.29 13.32 0.32
CA HIS A 60 -4.26 11.97 0.84
C HIS A 60 -4.86 11.92 2.25
N THR A 61 -5.33 10.77 2.66
CA THR A 61 -5.97 10.54 3.95
C THR A 61 -5.19 9.56 4.81
N ALA A 62 -4.20 8.89 4.23
CA ALA A 62 -3.37 7.92 4.93
C ALA A 62 -1.91 7.99 4.47
N GLU A 63 -0.99 7.67 5.38
CA GLU A 63 0.44 7.53 5.13
C GLU A 63 0.97 6.27 5.82
N THR A 64 1.69 5.44 5.09
CA THR A 64 2.31 4.22 5.63
C THR A 64 3.46 4.57 6.55
N PHE A 65 3.35 4.26 7.83
CA PHE A 65 4.40 4.53 8.81
C PHE A 65 5.20 3.29 9.24
N ALA A 66 4.72 2.09 8.92
CA ALA A 66 5.44 0.85 9.17
C ALA A 66 5.07 -0.23 8.16
N VAL A 67 6.04 -1.06 7.82
CA VAL A 67 5.87 -2.24 6.96
C VAL A 67 6.71 -3.37 7.53
N GLY A 68 6.18 -4.58 7.53
CA GLY A 68 6.89 -5.77 7.94
C GLY A 68 6.45 -7.01 7.19
N ASP A 69 7.02 -8.13 7.57
CA ASP A 69 6.60 -9.43 7.11
C ASP A 69 6.08 -10.25 8.30
N PHE A 70 5.07 -11.06 8.05
CA PHE A 70 4.63 -12.02 9.06
C PHE A 70 5.74 -13.07 9.27
N PRO A 71 6.12 -13.36 10.50
CA PRO A 71 7.08 -14.42 10.77
C PRO A 71 6.47 -15.81 10.48
N ASP A 72 7.31 -16.78 10.17
CA ASP A 72 6.89 -18.12 9.73
C ASP A 72 6.05 -18.87 10.79
N ASP A 73 6.22 -18.57 12.06
CA ASP A 73 5.45 -19.15 13.16
C ASP A 73 4.03 -18.55 13.28
N VAL A 74 3.80 -17.38 12.67
CA VAL A 74 2.49 -16.71 12.61
C VAL A 74 1.81 -16.95 11.27
N ALA A 75 2.54 -16.84 10.17
CA ALA A 75 2.01 -16.94 8.82
C ALA A 75 2.90 -17.79 7.91
N GLY A 76 3.06 -19.07 8.26
CA GLY A 76 3.71 -20.04 7.40
C GLY A 76 3.02 -20.19 6.03
N SER A 77 3.59 -20.99 5.16
CA SER A 77 3.11 -21.16 3.78
C SER A 77 1.66 -21.69 3.67
N THR A 78 1.14 -22.27 4.75
CA THR A 78 -0.22 -22.84 4.81
C THR A 78 -1.16 -22.04 5.73
N ALA A 79 -0.73 -20.90 6.26
CA ALA A 79 -1.57 -20.10 7.15
C ALA A 79 -2.81 -19.60 6.42
N ASP A 80 -3.94 -19.68 7.09
CA ASP A 80 -5.19 -19.06 6.63
C ASP A 80 -5.04 -17.54 6.70
N ILE A 81 -5.46 -16.87 5.64
CA ILE A 81 -5.44 -15.41 5.57
C ILE A 81 -6.33 -14.75 6.63
N ASP A 82 -7.36 -15.44 7.08
CA ASP A 82 -8.29 -14.99 8.11
C ASP A 82 -7.92 -15.49 9.52
N ASP A 83 -6.73 -16.05 9.71
CA ASP A 83 -6.26 -16.48 11.04
C ASP A 83 -6.16 -15.24 11.98
N PRO A 84 -6.87 -15.27 13.13
CA PRO A 84 -6.82 -14.17 14.10
C PRO A 84 -5.40 -13.83 14.58
N ALA A 85 -4.49 -14.80 14.60
CA ALA A 85 -3.10 -14.58 15.01
C ALA A 85 -2.38 -13.55 14.13
N LEU A 86 -2.77 -13.43 12.87
CA LEU A 86 -2.24 -12.39 11.97
C LEU A 86 -2.59 -11.01 12.48
N GLY A 87 -3.88 -10.79 12.81
CA GLY A 87 -4.37 -9.53 13.35
C GLY A 87 -3.70 -9.17 14.68
N GLU A 88 -3.56 -10.12 15.61
CA GLU A 88 -2.90 -9.91 16.90
C GLU A 88 -1.44 -9.51 16.74
N HIS A 89 -0.70 -10.18 15.83
CA HIS A 89 0.69 -9.86 15.55
C HIS A 89 0.81 -8.42 15.00
N VAL A 90 0.04 -8.09 13.96
CA VAL A 90 0.13 -6.77 13.32
C VAL A 90 -0.35 -5.67 14.25
N PHE A 91 -1.41 -5.91 15.04
CA PHE A 91 -1.88 -4.95 16.03
C PHE A 91 -0.76 -4.54 17.01
N THR A 92 -0.04 -5.53 17.53
CA THR A 92 1.07 -5.30 18.45
C THR A 92 2.21 -4.51 17.80
N GLU A 93 2.56 -4.84 16.55
CA GLU A 93 3.63 -4.13 15.83
C GLU A 93 3.21 -2.73 15.41
N CYS A 94 1.98 -2.54 14.89
CA CYS A 94 1.47 -1.22 14.54
C CYS A 94 1.40 -0.29 15.75
N GLU A 95 0.87 -0.74 16.89
CA GLU A 95 0.80 0.08 18.10
C GLU A 95 2.17 0.55 18.55
N LYS A 96 3.14 -0.35 18.57
CA LYS A 96 4.53 -0.04 18.94
C LYS A 96 5.17 0.95 17.98
N GLN A 97 4.97 0.79 16.65
CA GLN A 97 5.53 1.69 15.64
C GLN A 97 4.80 3.03 15.63
N PHE A 98 3.48 3.05 15.86
CA PHE A 98 2.69 4.28 15.93
C PHE A 98 3.16 5.19 17.07
N ARG A 99 3.44 4.65 18.25
CA ARG A 99 4.04 5.39 19.35
C ARG A 99 5.37 6.04 18.97
N ARG A 100 6.21 5.34 18.22
CA ARG A 100 7.48 5.88 17.71
C ARG A 100 7.26 6.96 16.66
N PHE A 101 6.33 6.73 15.73
CA PHE A 101 5.95 7.69 14.70
C PHE A 101 5.49 9.02 15.31
N LEU A 102 4.73 8.98 16.40
CA LEU A 102 4.28 10.15 17.13
C LEU A 102 5.33 10.75 18.08
N GLY A 103 6.57 10.28 18.07
CA GLY A 103 7.66 10.82 18.89
C GLY A 103 7.82 10.15 20.25
N GLY A 104 7.18 9.03 20.51
CA GLY A 104 7.38 8.19 21.71
C GLY A 104 6.71 8.70 22.98
N ASP A 105 6.01 9.82 22.95
CA ASP A 105 5.27 10.37 24.09
C ASP A 105 3.81 9.86 24.10
N GLU A 106 3.41 9.14 25.15
CA GLU A 106 2.02 8.71 25.33
C GLU A 106 1.01 9.87 25.30
N SER A 107 1.43 11.05 25.77
CA SER A 107 0.59 12.24 25.71
C SER A 107 0.36 12.71 24.26
N ALA A 108 1.31 12.49 23.36
CA ALA A 108 1.15 12.79 21.95
C ALA A 108 0.13 11.85 21.30
N VAL A 109 0.17 10.55 21.63
CA VAL A 109 -0.82 9.55 21.16
C VAL A 109 -2.24 9.96 21.57
N MET A 110 -2.43 10.36 22.83
CA MET A 110 -3.74 10.75 23.37
C MET A 110 -4.27 12.07 22.80
N ARG A 111 -3.41 12.95 22.28
CA ARG A 111 -3.81 14.22 21.66
C ARG A 111 -3.86 14.19 20.15
N ALA A 112 -3.42 13.08 19.54
CA ALA A 112 -3.43 12.96 18.10
C ALA A 112 -4.87 12.91 17.56
N THR A 113 -5.14 13.73 16.57
CA THR A 113 -6.37 13.69 15.78
C THR A 113 -6.28 12.68 14.63
N VAL A 114 -5.39 11.71 14.80
CA VAL A 114 -5.15 10.63 13.84
C VAL A 114 -5.26 9.30 14.56
N THR A 115 -5.68 8.30 13.81
CA THR A 115 -5.65 6.90 14.23
C THR A 115 -4.75 6.12 13.29
N TRP A 116 -4.72 4.81 13.42
CA TRP A 116 -4.03 3.95 12.47
C TRP A 116 -4.91 2.77 12.07
N ALA A 117 -4.64 2.27 10.89
CA ALA A 117 -5.23 1.05 10.37
C ALA A 117 -4.10 0.13 9.89
N TRP A 118 -4.36 -1.17 9.82
CA TRP A 118 -3.41 -2.13 9.30
C TRP A 118 -3.99 -2.87 8.11
N PHE A 119 -3.09 -3.33 7.25
CA PHE A 119 -3.45 -3.99 6.01
C PHE A 119 -2.51 -5.17 5.76
N ARG A 120 -3.01 -6.15 5.05
CA ARG A 120 -2.33 -7.36 4.59
C ARG A 120 -2.51 -7.53 3.08
N PRO A 121 -1.82 -8.48 2.43
CA PRO A 121 -2.09 -8.81 1.04
C PRO A 121 -3.54 -9.26 0.85
N GLY A 122 -4.12 -8.96 -0.31
CA GLY A 122 -5.37 -9.57 -0.72
C GLY A 122 -5.20 -11.09 -0.93
N GLU A 123 -6.32 -11.82 -0.98
CA GLU A 123 -6.36 -13.28 -1.04
C GLU A 123 -5.45 -13.84 -2.15
N LYS A 124 -5.57 -13.31 -3.36
CA LYS A 124 -4.75 -13.75 -4.52
C LYS A 124 -3.24 -13.55 -4.31
N ALA A 125 -2.84 -12.45 -3.69
CA ALA A 125 -1.43 -12.19 -3.40
C ALA A 125 -0.92 -13.12 -2.28
N TRP A 126 -1.77 -13.38 -1.29
CA TRP A 126 -1.50 -14.33 -0.22
C TRP A 126 -1.30 -15.75 -0.74
N GLU A 127 -2.17 -16.23 -1.61
CA GLU A 127 -2.03 -17.52 -2.31
C GLU A 127 -0.72 -17.62 -3.11
N ASN A 128 -0.25 -16.50 -3.64
CA ASN A 128 1.02 -16.38 -4.36
C ASN A 128 2.23 -16.16 -3.44
N GLY A 129 2.06 -16.29 -2.13
CA GLY A 129 3.14 -16.26 -1.15
C GLY A 129 3.48 -14.87 -0.60
N ALA A 130 2.69 -13.84 -0.85
CA ALA A 130 2.87 -12.56 -0.18
C ALA A 130 2.57 -12.70 1.32
N ARG A 131 3.46 -12.18 2.18
CA ARG A 131 3.37 -12.29 3.64
C ARG A 131 3.73 -10.98 4.33
N TRP A 132 3.50 -9.85 3.67
CA TRP A 132 3.73 -8.53 4.24
C TRP A 132 2.52 -8.04 5.05
N TRP A 133 2.77 -7.09 5.92
CA TRP A 133 1.77 -6.24 6.53
C TRP A 133 2.21 -4.78 6.46
N ARG A 134 1.27 -3.86 6.54
CA ARG A 134 1.55 -2.43 6.68
C ARG A 134 0.65 -1.79 7.73
N CYS A 135 1.14 -0.70 8.31
CA CYS A 135 0.38 0.16 9.18
C CYS A 135 0.35 1.57 8.56
N ASP A 136 -0.84 2.08 8.36
CA ASP A 136 -1.06 3.43 7.84
C ASP A 136 -1.58 4.32 8.97
N VAL A 137 -0.99 5.51 9.16
CA VAL A 137 -1.65 6.57 9.93
C VAL A 137 -2.78 7.11 9.09
N VAL A 138 -3.94 7.30 9.72
CA VAL A 138 -5.16 7.73 9.05
C VAL A 138 -5.65 9.01 9.70
N GLY A 139 -5.95 10.01 8.90
CA GLY A 139 -6.51 11.28 9.37
C GLY A 139 -7.97 11.12 9.80
N GLY A 140 -8.30 11.53 11.02
CA GLY A 140 -9.60 11.35 11.65
C GLY A 140 -9.54 10.37 12.83
N GLY A 141 -10.51 10.42 13.72
CA GLY A 141 -10.64 9.44 14.81
C GLY A 141 -11.33 8.16 14.35
N GLU A 142 -11.26 7.12 15.16
CA GLU A 142 -11.91 5.81 14.89
C GLU A 142 -13.42 5.90 14.62
N GLU A 143 -14.09 6.92 15.16
CA GLU A 143 -15.54 7.17 14.98
C GLU A 143 -15.83 8.19 13.87
N SER A 144 -14.83 8.60 13.10
CA SER A 144 -15.02 9.61 12.05
C SER A 144 -15.74 9.01 10.85
N GLU A 145 -16.91 9.51 10.52
CA GLU A 145 -17.62 9.16 9.28
C GLU A 145 -16.87 9.67 8.01
N SER A 146 -15.87 10.52 8.20
CA SER A 146 -15.05 11.06 7.12
C SER A 146 -13.60 11.19 7.54
N LEU A 147 -12.69 10.74 6.67
CA LEU A 147 -11.25 10.88 6.88
C LEU A 147 -10.83 12.32 6.61
N VAL A 148 -9.95 12.86 7.44
CA VAL A 148 -9.38 14.18 7.21
C VAL A 148 -8.09 14.07 6.38
N THR A 149 -7.84 15.09 5.56
CA THR A 149 -6.62 15.16 4.76
C THR A 149 -5.41 15.36 5.67
N LEU A 150 -4.42 14.50 5.53
CA LEU A 150 -3.14 14.64 6.22
C LEU A 150 -2.32 15.81 5.67
N PRO A 151 -1.41 16.38 6.47
CA PRO A 151 -0.47 17.39 6.00
C PRO A 151 0.36 16.84 4.83
N LYS A 152 0.65 17.69 3.86
CA LYS A 152 1.55 17.30 2.76
C LYS A 152 2.96 17.16 3.31
N THR A 153 3.52 15.98 3.21
CA THR A 153 4.93 15.76 3.51
C THR A 153 5.81 16.33 2.41
N ALA A 154 6.92 16.92 2.78
CA ALA A 154 7.81 17.66 1.88
C ALA A 154 8.61 16.74 0.94
#